data_38b07c4851c96f651b85bd4fe8299c9d
#
_entry.id   38b07c4851c96f651b85bd4fe8299c9d
#
_cell.length_a   1.000
_cell.length_b   1.000
_cell.length_c   1.000
_cell.angle_alpha   90.00
_cell.angle_beta   90.00
_cell.angle_gamma   90.00
#
_symmetry.space_group_name_H-M   'P 1'
#
loop_
_entity.id
_entity.type
_entity.pdbx_description
1 polymer ?
#
loop_
_entity_poly.entity_id
_entity_poly.type
_entity_poly.pdbx_seq_one_letter_code
_entity_poly.pdbx_strand_id
1 'polypeptide(L)'
;MIEYKYFFGNCSLSIQSENHIVEEQSFQIFRRDGREQIKCKICFLSCENLPSCEGKDYVKEKDVPYSEYLNEGEYIRTFHGLAGGEPYALLKKENERTWICFYREDYSRYFKTMNEYFSHIALERILLDQDAVILHASFIRFQKAGILFTGVSGAGKSTQAELWQKYEKAEILNGDKTILKKMNRTWMGFGSPYAGSSKIWKNDNVRIKAIVALGKSVSQNECKRLTGGKAFSVIYAGMIMNTWNSEYMEKITEMIRDISIEIPVFYLNCKVEKEAVECLKECLEKLEN
;
A
#
# COMPACT_ATOMS: atom_id res chain seq x y z
N MET A 1 24.29 -7.20 13.19
CA MET A 1 22.92 -7.08 12.64
C MET A 1 22.85 -7.73 11.27
N ILE A 2 21.77 -8.46 10.99
CA ILE A 2 21.45 -9.07 9.69
C ILE A 2 20.64 -8.06 8.90
N GLU A 3 20.91 -7.91 7.60
CA GLU A 3 20.21 -6.96 6.74
C GLU A 3 19.41 -7.69 5.65
N TYR A 4 18.13 -7.29 5.50
CA TYR A 4 17.20 -7.80 4.50
C TYR A 4 16.77 -6.63 3.59
N LYS A 5 17.04 -6.71 2.28
CA LYS A 5 16.79 -5.62 1.32
C LYS A 5 15.61 -5.93 0.43
N TYR A 6 14.65 -5.02 0.39
CA TYR A 6 13.41 -5.16 -0.38
C TYR A 6 13.29 -4.07 -1.43
N PHE A 7 12.80 -4.45 -2.62
CA PHE A 7 12.63 -3.57 -3.76
C PHE A 7 11.22 -3.70 -4.32
N PHE A 8 10.50 -2.59 -4.30
CA PHE A 8 9.18 -2.44 -4.87
C PHE A 8 9.29 -1.50 -6.08
N GLY A 9 9.68 -2.07 -7.22
CA GLY A 9 10.08 -1.26 -8.37
C GLY A 9 11.29 -0.37 -8.07
N ASN A 10 11.11 0.95 -8.14
CA ASN A 10 12.16 1.93 -7.84
C ASN A 10 12.13 2.44 -6.38
N CYS A 11 11.29 1.87 -5.54
CA CYS A 11 11.32 2.09 -4.10
C CYS A 11 12.12 0.98 -3.43
N SER A 12 12.90 1.33 -2.41
CA SER A 12 13.72 0.35 -1.70
C SER A 12 13.81 0.68 -0.21
N LEU A 13 13.82 -0.38 0.59
CA LEU A 13 14.09 -0.30 2.02
C LEU A 13 14.90 -1.51 2.50
N SER A 14 15.61 -1.35 3.61
CA SER A 14 16.21 -2.48 4.31
C SER A 14 15.69 -2.58 5.74
N ILE A 15 15.46 -3.82 6.18
CA ILE A 15 15.20 -4.18 7.57
C ILE A 15 16.50 -4.71 8.16
N GLN A 16 16.92 -4.16 9.28
CA GLN A 16 18.06 -4.63 10.03
C GLN A 16 17.63 -5.12 11.40
N SER A 17 18.06 -6.31 11.78
CA SER A 17 17.76 -6.94 13.07
C SER A 17 18.96 -7.72 13.58
N GLU A 18 19.09 -7.84 14.90
CA GLU A 18 20.05 -8.74 15.53
C GLU A 18 19.61 -10.20 15.42
N ASN A 19 18.30 -10.42 15.36
CA ASN A 19 17.72 -11.74 15.24
C ASN A 19 17.52 -12.15 13.78
N HIS A 20 17.61 -13.45 13.54
CA HIS A 20 17.23 -14.03 12.25
C HIS A 20 15.70 -13.91 12.06
N ILE A 21 15.29 -13.39 10.91
CA ILE A 21 13.87 -13.19 10.55
C ILE A 21 13.45 -14.31 9.58
N VAL A 22 12.34 -14.97 9.88
CA VAL A 22 11.71 -15.91 8.96
C VAL A 22 11.00 -15.13 7.87
N GLU A 23 11.41 -15.30 6.62
CA GLU A 23 10.78 -14.63 5.48
C GLU A 23 9.70 -15.51 4.85
N GLU A 24 8.49 -14.99 4.79
CA GLU A 24 7.41 -15.61 4.03
C GLU A 24 7.68 -15.47 2.52
N GLN A 25 7.17 -16.41 1.73
CA GLN A 25 7.33 -16.43 0.27
C GLN A 25 6.94 -15.09 -0.39
N SER A 26 5.91 -14.43 0.14
CA SER A 26 5.43 -13.14 -0.33
C SER A 26 6.48 -12.01 -0.20
N PHE A 27 7.40 -12.10 0.77
CA PHE A 27 8.49 -11.15 0.93
C PHE A 27 9.73 -11.57 0.16
N GLN A 28 10.05 -12.86 0.12
CA GLN A 28 11.24 -13.38 -0.55
C GLN A 28 11.33 -12.94 -2.01
N ILE A 29 10.22 -12.89 -2.75
CA ILE A 29 10.21 -12.47 -4.17
C ILE A 29 10.57 -11.00 -4.37
N PHE A 30 10.45 -10.15 -3.35
CA PHE A 30 10.85 -8.73 -3.37
C PHE A 30 12.26 -8.49 -2.83
N ARG A 31 12.87 -9.52 -2.26
CA ARG A 31 14.23 -9.46 -1.74
C ARG A 31 15.26 -9.43 -2.87
N ARG A 32 16.33 -8.64 -2.67
CA ARG A 32 17.51 -8.64 -3.52
C ARG A 32 18.75 -8.44 -2.68
N ASP A 33 19.80 -9.23 -2.92
CA ASP A 33 21.07 -9.18 -2.19
C ASP A 33 22.15 -8.40 -2.97
N GLY A 34 21.74 -7.52 -3.89
CA GLY A 34 22.65 -6.72 -4.74
C GLY A 34 23.27 -5.50 -4.05
N ARG A 35 24.17 -4.82 -4.78
CA ARG A 35 24.78 -3.54 -4.38
C ARG A 35 23.89 -2.33 -4.67
N GLU A 36 22.62 -2.55 -4.97
CA GLU A 36 21.67 -1.47 -5.25
C GLU A 36 21.52 -0.56 -4.03
N GLN A 37 21.43 0.74 -4.27
CA GLN A 37 21.32 1.73 -3.19
C GLN A 37 19.96 1.62 -2.50
N ILE A 38 20.00 1.41 -1.18
CA ILE A 38 18.83 1.45 -0.31
C ILE A 38 18.47 2.89 0.00
N LYS A 39 17.21 3.26 -0.22
CA LYS A 39 16.68 4.61 0.02
C LYS A 39 16.23 4.84 1.46
N CYS A 40 15.77 3.78 2.13
CA CYS A 40 15.34 3.84 3.52
C CYS A 40 15.83 2.62 4.28
N LYS A 41 16.34 2.83 5.48
CA LYS A 41 16.83 1.80 6.40
C LYS A 41 16.01 1.80 7.67
N ILE A 42 15.57 0.65 8.11
CA ILE A 42 14.84 0.48 9.35
C ILE A 42 15.62 -0.47 10.25
N CYS A 43 16.09 0.02 11.40
CA CYS A 43 16.82 -0.75 12.40
C CYS A 43 15.87 -1.18 13.52
N PHE A 44 15.78 -2.47 13.78
CA PHE A 44 15.02 -3.03 14.89
C PHE A 44 15.97 -3.35 16.05
N LEU A 45 15.71 -2.74 17.20
CA LEU A 45 16.54 -2.84 18.40
C LEU A 45 15.69 -3.34 19.58
N SER A 46 16.08 -4.42 20.20
CA SER A 46 15.47 -4.83 21.47
C SER A 46 15.97 -3.96 22.63
N CYS A 47 15.10 -3.71 23.60
CA CYS A 47 15.42 -2.93 24.79
C CYS A 47 14.60 -3.40 26.00
N GLU A 48 15.13 -3.19 27.20
CA GLU A 48 14.40 -3.47 28.44
C GLU A 48 13.22 -2.50 28.60
N ASN A 49 13.48 -1.21 28.39
CA ASN A 49 12.48 -0.14 28.47
C ASN A 49 12.49 0.67 27.17
N LEU A 50 11.29 1.00 26.67
CA LEU A 50 11.18 1.87 25.50
C LEU A 50 11.70 3.28 25.82
N PRO A 51 12.29 3.99 24.84
CA PRO A 51 12.58 5.42 24.98
C PRO A 51 11.34 6.19 25.41
N SER A 52 11.50 7.19 26.28
CA SER A 52 10.38 8.07 26.67
C SER A 52 9.82 8.78 25.44
N CYS A 53 8.50 8.83 25.35
CA CYS A 53 7.79 9.50 24.28
C CYS A 53 6.87 10.54 24.93
N GLU A 54 7.36 11.77 25.09
CA GLU A 54 6.56 12.92 25.51
C GLU A 54 6.26 13.78 24.28
N GLY A 55 5.17 13.43 23.57
CA GLY A 55 4.72 14.19 22.41
C GLY A 55 3.56 15.10 22.73
N LYS A 56 3.53 16.31 22.15
CA LYS A 56 2.44 17.28 22.35
C LYS A 56 1.22 16.99 21.48
N ASP A 57 1.41 16.42 20.29
CA ASP A 57 0.34 16.14 19.34
C ASP A 57 0.13 14.63 19.23
N TYR A 58 -0.86 14.16 19.97
CA TYR A 58 -1.20 12.76 20.05
C TYR A 58 -2.47 12.46 19.26
N VAL A 59 -2.43 11.48 18.39
CA VAL A 59 -3.62 10.94 17.75
C VAL A 59 -3.69 9.43 17.95
N LYS A 60 -4.76 8.99 18.58
CA LYS A 60 -5.15 7.60 18.62
C LYS A 60 -6.32 7.40 17.68
N GLU A 61 -6.09 6.79 16.54
CA GLU A 61 -7.20 6.34 15.71
C GLU A 61 -7.91 5.16 16.38
N LYS A 62 -9.24 5.09 16.21
CA LYS A 62 -10.01 3.93 16.67
C LYS A 62 -9.64 2.72 15.81
N ASP A 63 -9.61 1.55 16.46
CA ASP A 63 -9.43 0.25 15.81
C ASP A 63 -8.07 0.01 15.14
N VAL A 64 -7.04 0.81 15.46
CA VAL A 64 -5.67 0.55 15.07
C VAL A 64 -4.80 0.17 16.30
N PRO A 65 -3.81 -0.73 16.14
CA PRO A 65 -2.97 -1.21 17.24
C PRO A 65 -1.80 -0.27 17.56
N TYR A 66 -1.88 1.00 17.18
CA TYR A 66 -0.82 1.98 17.40
C TYR A 66 -1.37 3.38 17.70
N SER A 67 -0.50 4.22 18.21
CA SER A 67 -0.73 5.66 18.38
C SER A 67 0.40 6.44 17.74
N GLU A 68 0.14 7.64 17.29
CA GLU A 68 1.10 8.47 16.55
C GLU A 68 1.27 9.82 17.21
N TYR A 69 2.49 10.34 17.15
CA TYR A 69 2.88 11.60 17.77
C TYR A 69 3.79 12.40 16.83
N LEU A 70 3.73 13.74 16.99
CA LEU A 70 4.79 14.64 16.57
C LEU A 70 5.44 15.21 17.84
N ASN A 71 6.72 14.99 18.00
CA ASN A 71 7.50 15.61 19.06
C ASN A 71 8.57 16.49 18.41
N GLU A 72 8.44 17.82 18.53
CA GLU A 72 9.37 18.80 17.93
C GLU A 72 9.66 18.56 16.44
N GLY A 73 8.64 18.10 15.70
CA GLY A 73 8.75 17.75 14.27
C GLY A 73 9.22 16.30 14.01
N GLU A 74 9.61 15.54 15.03
CA GLU A 74 9.92 14.13 14.89
C GLU A 74 8.66 13.28 14.90
N TYR A 75 8.52 12.43 13.89
CA TYR A 75 7.43 11.45 13.84
C TYR A 75 7.74 10.23 14.69
N ILE A 76 6.78 9.88 15.55
CA ILE A 76 6.86 8.70 16.42
C ILE A 76 5.54 7.90 16.30
N ARG A 77 5.65 6.57 16.22
CA ARG A 77 4.52 5.63 16.29
C ARG A 77 4.77 4.63 17.41
N THR A 78 3.86 4.54 18.38
CA THR A 78 3.93 3.53 19.45
C THR A 78 2.91 2.42 19.19
N PHE A 79 3.28 1.17 19.44
CA PHE A 79 2.45 -0.01 19.23
C PHE A 79 2.00 -0.58 20.59
N HIS A 80 0.68 -0.78 20.77
CA HIS A 80 0.05 -1.19 22.02
C HIS A 80 -1.03 -2.28 21.88
N GLY A 81 -1.24 -2.80 20.66
CA GLY A 81 -2.29 -3.77 20.40
C GLY A 81 -3.71 -3.15 20.34
N LEU A 82 -4.67 -3.94 19.83
CA LEU A 82 -6.07 -3.47 19.64
C LEU A 82 -6.81 -3.22 20.94
N ALA A 83 -6.52 -3.98 21.98
CA ALA A 83 -7.16 -3.81 23.29
C ALA A 83 -6.64 -2.59 24.08
N GLY A 84 -5.65 -1.88 23.53
CA GLY A 84 -4.91 -0.85 24.28
C GLY A 84 -3.88 -1.45 25.22
N GLY A 85 -3.40 -0.69 26.19
CA GLY A 85 -2.37 -1.06 27.14
C GLY A 85 -1.10 -0.23 26.94
N GLU A 86 -0.05 -0.58 27.69
CA GLU A 86 1.23 0.08 27.54
C GLU A 86 1.89 -0.26 26.20
N PRO A 87 2.57 0.70 25.59
CA PRO A 87 3.33 0.44 24.37
C PRO A 87 4.40 -0.64 24.59
N TYR A 88 4.51 -1.55 23.62
CA TYR A 88 5.55 -2.58 23.58
C TYR A 88 6.59 -2.35 22.51
N ALA A 89 6.30 -1.47 21.54
CA ALA A 89 7.26 -1.05 20.52
C ALA A 89 7.07 0.43 20.17
N LEU A 90 8.14 1.06 19.68
CA LEU A 90 8.18 2.45 19.30
C LEU A 90 9.00 2.60 18.01
N LEU A 91 8.37 3.11 16.96
CA LEU A 91 9.04 3.48 15.71
C LEU A 91 9.25 5.00 15.70
N LYS A 92 10.48 5.44 15.41
CA LYS A 92 10.78 6.86 15.19
C LYS A 92 11.64 7.07 13.94
N LYS A 93 11.49 8.25 13.32
CA LYS A 93 12.36 8.68 12.23
C LYS A 93 13.62 9.30 12.82
N GLU A 94 14.77 8.69 12.58
CA GLU A 94 16.07 9.20 13.09
C GLU A 94 16.66 10.27 12.17
N ASN A 95 16.50 10.10 10.86
CA ASN A 95 16.89 11.06 9.82
C ASN A 95 16.15 10.75 8.53
N GLU A 96 16.44 11.49 7.45
CA GLU A 96 15.74 11.33 6.15
C GLU A 96 15.72 9.90 5.59
N ARG A 97 16.72 9.08 5.93
CA ARG A 97 16.88 7.73 5.36
C ARG A 97 16.86 6.62 6.40
N THR A 98 16.77 6.94 7.68
CA THR A 98 16.90 5.94 8.76
C THR A 98 15.74 6.07 9.73
N TRP A 99 15.13 4.94 9.99
CA TRP A 99 14.13 4.75 11.04
C TRP A 99 14.65 3.75 12.07
N ILE A 100 14.23 3.90 13.31
CA ILE A 100 14.56 2.96 14.39
C ILE A 100 13.25 2.49 15.01
N CYS A 101 13.09 1.18 15.08
CA CYS A 101 12.01 0.54 15.82
C CYS A 101 12.57 -0.12 17.06
N PHE A 102 12.30 0.46 18.22
CA PHE A 102 12.59 -0.15 19.50
C PHE A 102 11.45 -1.08 19.88
N TYR A 103 11.75 -2.24 20.46
CA TYR A 103 10.76 -3.14 21.01
C TYR A 103 11.25 -3.76 22.32
N ARG A 104 10.32 -3.99 23.24
CA ARG A 104 10.63 -4.58 24.55
C ARG A 104 11.02 -6.06 24.38
N GLU A 105 12.02 -6.50 25.10
CA GLU A 105 12.53 -7.88 25.04
C GLU A 105 11.47 -8.93 25.37
N ASP A 106 10.57 -8.66 26.32
CA ASP A 106 9.46 -9.55 26.69
C ASP A 106 8.40 -9.70 25.59
N TYR A 107 8.43 -8.83 24.56
CA TYR A 107 7.59 -8.88 23.35
C TYR A 107 8.32 -9.42 22.10
N SER A 108 9.54 -9.93 22.25
CA SER A 108 10.34 -10.48 21.12
C SER A 108 9.62 -11.58 20.33
N ARG A 109 8.64 -12.26 20.94
CA ARG A 109 7.78 -13.24 20.28
C ARG A 109 6.95 -12.68 19.09
N TYR A 110 6.73 -11.37 19.04
CA TYR A 110 6.00 -10.67 17.96
C TYR A 110 6.93 -10.18 16.83
N PHE A 111 8.22 -10.53 16.89
CA PHE A 111 9.24 -10.14 15.91
C PHE A 111 10.01 -11.37 15.40
N LYS A 112 9.29 -12.31 14.77
CA LYS A 112 9.85 -13.56 14.23
C LYS A 112 9.79 -13.62 12.72
N THR A 113 8.70 -13.15 12.11
CA THR A 113 8.46 -13.23 10.67
C THR A 113 8.56 -11.86 10.03
N MET A 114 8.86 -11.81 8.73
CA MET A 114 9.00 -10.55 8.01
C MET A 114 7.68 -9.76 7.99
N ASN A 115 6.55 -10.44 7.93
CA ASN A 115 5.24 -9.79 8.02
C ASN A 115 5.05 -9.06 9.38
N GLU A 116 5.54 -9.64 10.48
CA GLU A 116 5.51 -8.98 11.80
C GLU A 116 6.41 -7.74 11.81
N TYR A 117 7.61 -7.80 11.27
CA TYR A 117 8.49 -6.63 11.14
C TYR A 117 7.83 -5.53 10.31
N PHE A 118 7.26 -5.88 9.16
CA PHE A 118 6.57 -4.91 8.30
C PHE A 118 5.28 -4.35 8.92
N SER A 119 4.65 -5.04 9.86
CA SER A 119 3.50 -4.52 10.60
C SER A 119 3.89 -3.45 11.64
N HIS A 120 5.17 -3.34 11.97
CA HIS A 120 5.72 -2.38 12.92
C HIS A 120 6.49 -1.23 12.26
N ILE A 121 6.26 -1.01 10.96
CA ILE A 121 6.78 0.16 10.26
C ILE A 121 5.66 1.03 9.69
N ALA A 122 5.96 2.29 9.42
CA ALA A 122 5.05 3.22 8.75
C ALA A 122 5.30 3.18 7.23
N LEU A 123 4.99 2.04 6.58
CA LEU A 123 5.33 1.81 5.17
C LEU A 123 4.74 2.88 4.25
N GLU A 124 3.52 3.36 4.54
CA GLU A 124 2.84 4.42 3.77
C GLU A 124 3.64 5.73 3.78
N ARG A 125 4.28 6.07 4.89
CA ARG A 125 5.15 7.26 5.02
C ARG A 125 6.49 7.04 4.34
N ILE A 126 7.11 5.89 4.57
CA ILE A 126 8.40 5.52 3.96
C ILE A 126 8.31 5.52 2.43
N LEU A 127 7.18 5.08 1.87
CA LEU A 127 6.95 5.11 0.43
C LEU A 127 6.65 6.52 -0.07
N LEU A 128 5.90 7.32 0.70
CA LEU A 128 5.63 8.72 0.33
C LEU A 128 6.91 9.57 0.30
N ASP A 129 7.88 9.32 1.20
CA ASP A 129 9.21 9.92 1.16
C ASP A 129 10.00 9.54 -0.12
N GLN A 130 9.57 8.46 -0.79
CA GLN A 130 10.12 8.00 -2.07
C GLN A 130 9.19 8.31 -3.27
N ASP A 131 8.24 9.24 -3.13
CA ASP A 131 7.25 9.64 -4.13
C ASP A 131 6.42 8.46 -4.65
N ALA A 132 6.01 7.59 -3.74
CA ALA A 132 5.14 6.45 -4.01
C ALA A 132 4.01 6.39 -2.98
N VAL A 133 2.86 5.87 -3.39
CA VAL A 133 1.67 5.72 -2.56
C VAL A 133 1.11 4.31 -2.66
N ILE A 134 0.30 3.89 -1.71
CA ILE A 134 -0.35 2.57 -1.69
C ILE A 134 -1.84 2.73 -1.92
N LEU A 135 -2.36 2.12 -2.96
CA LEU A 135 -3.80 2.03 -3.21
C LEU A 135 -4.32 0.64 -2.80
N HIS A 136 -5.37 0.59 -2.01
CA HIS A 136 -6.10 -0.64 -1.72
C HIS A 136 -6.90 -1.08 -2.95
N ALA A 137 -6.26 -1.89 -3.78
CA ALA A 137 -6.79 -2.32 -5.07
C ALA A 137 -6.28 -3.70 -5.46
N SER A 138 -7.14 -4.48 -6.13
CA SER A 138 -6.67 -5.62 -6.92
C SER A 138 -6.08 -5.11 -8.22
N PHE A 139 -4.91 -5.61 -8.59
CA PHE A 139 -4.11 -5.15 -9.71
C PHE A 139 -3.95 -6.24 -10.75
N ILE A 140 -4.40 -5.98 -11.96
CA ILE A 140 -4.24 -6.87 -13.10
C ILE A 140 -3.40 -6.22 -14.21
N ARG A 141 -2.73 -7.08 -14.98
CA ARG A 141 -2.17 -6.74 -16.30
C ARG A 141 -3.08 -7.32 -17.35
N PHE A 142 -3.66 -6.47 -18.18
CA PHE A 142 -4.38 -6.86 -19.39
C PHE A 142 -3.63 -6.33 -20.61
N GLN A 143 -3.23 -7.22 -21.50
CA GLN A 143 -2.32 -6.91 -22.61
C GLN A 143 -0.99 -6.31 -22.05
N LYS A 144 -0.72 -5.02 -22.29
CA LYS A 144 0.49 -4.31 -21.85
C LYS A 144 0.20 -3.20 -20.85
N ALA A 145 -1.00 -3.20 -20.26
CA ALA A 145 -1.47 -2.13 -19.40
C ALA A 145 -2.06 -2.66 -18.09
N GLY A 146 -1.95 -1.85 -17.04
CA GLY A 146 -2.46 -2.16 -15.70
C GLY A 146 -3.87 -1.62 -15.50
N ILE A 147 -4.73 -2.40 -14.89
CA ILE A 147 -6.06 -1.98 -14.41
C ILE A 147 -6.11 -2.23 -12.91
N LEU A 148 -6.58 -1.25 -12.17
CA LEU A 148 -6.72 -1.30 -10.71
C LEU A 148 -8.21 -1.31 -10.35
N PHE A 149 -8.64 -2.33 -9.63
CA PHE A 149 -10.00 -2.40 -9.07
C PHE A 149 -9.97 -1.97 -7.61
N THR A 150 -10.64 -0.86 -7.31
CA THR A 150 -10.73 -0.29 -5.95
C THR A 150 -12.18 -0.21 -5.47
N GLY A 151 -12.38 0.03 -4.18
CA GLY A 151 -13.68 0.16 -3.54
C GLY A 151 -13.65 -0.35 -2.10
N VAL A 152 -14.76 -0.19 -1.40
CA VAL A 152 -14.91 -0.61 -0.01
C VAL A 152 -14.63 -2.11 0.18
N SER A 153 -14.41 -2.53 1.41
CA SER A 153 -14.26 -3.97 1.70
C SER A 153 -15.49 -4.74 1.20
N GLY A 154 -15.26 -5.88 0.55
CA GLY A 154 -16.34 -6.67 -0.03
C GLY A 154 -16.95 -6.12 -1.34
N ALA A 155 -16.44 -5.05 -1.93
CA ALA A 155 -16.94 -4.51 -3.21
C ALA A 155 -16.76 -5.45 -4.42
N GLY A 156 -15.94 -6.51 -4.29
CA GLY A 156 -15.69 -7.47 -5.36
C GLY A 156 -14.41 -7.25 -6.15
N LYS A 157 -13.42 -6.55 -5.57
CA LYS A 157 -12.11 -6.28 -6.22
C LYS A 157 -11.43 -7.55 -6.74
N SER A 158 -11.24 -8.53 -5.85
CA SER A 158 -10.62 -9.82 -6.23
C SER A 158 -11.48 -10.58 -7.23
N THR A 159 -12.79 -10.57 -7.07
CA THR A 159 -13.73 -11.21 -7.99
C THR A 159 -13.64 -10.63 -9.40
N GLN A 160 -13.55 -9.28 -9.53
CA GLN A 160 -13.35 -8.66 -10.84
C GLN A 160 -12.00 -9.05 -11.45
N ALA A 161 -10.93 -9.07 -10.66
CA ALA A 161 -9.63 -9.53 -11.16
C ALA A 161 -9.69 -10.99 -11.67
N GLU A 162 -10.37 -11.88 -10.96
CA GLU A 162 -10.59 -13.28 -11.36
C GLU A 162 -11.45 -13.39 -12.63
N LEU A 163 -12.50 -12.58 -12.80
CA LEU A 163 -13.30 -12.55 -14.02
C LEU A 163 -12.46 -12.11 -15.24
N TRP A 164 -11.63 -11.08 -15.09
CA TRP A 164 -10.71 -10.66 -16.14
C TRP A 164 -9.67 -11.73 -16.47
N GLN A 165 -9.15 -12.44 -15.46
CA GLN A 165 -8.26 -13.57 -15.69
C GLN A 165 -8.96 -14.69 -16.47
N LYS A 166 -10.19 -15.01 -16.09
CA LYS A 166 -10.98 -16.09 -16.70
C LYS A 166 -11.35 -15.79 -18.15
N TYR A 167 -11.88 -14.60 -18.42
CA TYR A 167 -12.48 -14.30 -19.73
C TYR A 167 -11.53 -13.59 -20.71
N GLU A 168 -10.63 -12.76 -20.21
CA GLU A 168 -9.70 -11.97 -21.03
C GLU A 168 -8.23 -12.40 -20.90
N LYS A 169 -7.96 -13.48 -20.14
CA LYS A 169 -6.60 -13.97 -19.89
C LYS A 169 -5.68 -12.92 -19.25
N ALA A 170 -6.26 -11.98 -18.50
CA ALA A 170 -5.49 -11.01 -17.76
C ALA A 170 -4.67 -11.68 -16.66
N GLU A 171 -3.53 -11.13 -16.35
CA GLU A 171 -2.65 -11.62 -15.27
C GLU A 171 -2.90 -10.83 -13.99
N ILE A 172 -3.20 -11.50 -12.89
CA ILE A 172 -3.29 -10.84 -11.58
C ILE A 172 -1.88 -10.65 -11.05
N LEU A 173 -1.50 -9.39 -10.79
CA LEU A 173 -0.19 -9.01 -10.26
C LEU A 173 -0.21 -8.85 -8.74
N ASN A 174 -1.31 -8.32 -8.19
CA ASN A 174 -1.50 -8.19 -6.75
C ASN A 174 -2.99 -8.19 -6.40
N GLY A 175 -3.35 -8.80 -5.28
CA GLY A 175 -4.75 -8.95 -4.89
C GLY A 175 -5.31 -7.89 -3.94
N ASP A 176 -4.45 -7.05 -3.33
CA ASP A 176 -4.90 -6.20 -2.21
C ASP A 176 -4.28 -4.80 -2.17
N LYS A 177 -2.95 -4.69 -2.18
CA LYS A 177 -2.24 -3.42 -1.99
C LYS A 177 -1.27 -3.18 -3.15
N THR A 178 -1.58 -2.22 -3.99
CA THR A 178 -0.76 -1.85 -5.14
C THR A 178 0.02 -0.58 -4.86
N ILE A 179 1.32 -0.60 -5.10
CA ILE A 179 2.16 0.60 -4.98
C ILE A 179 2.08 1.36 -6.29
N LEU A 180 1.79 2.66 -6.22
CA LEU A 180 1.76 3.57 -7.36
C LEU A 180 2.91 4.56 -7.26
N LYS A 181 3.63 4.73 -8.36
CA LYS A 181 4.70 5.73 -8.47
C LYS A 181 4.76 6.27 -9.89
N LYS A 182 5.01 7.58 -9.99
CA LYS A 182 5.26 8.23 -11.28
C LYS A 182 6.71 8.05 -11.70
N MET A 183 6.94 7.45 -12.85
CA MET A 183 8.27 7.24 -13.43
C MET A 183 8.28 7.78 -14.87
N ASN A 184 9.25 8.66 -15.20
CA ASN A 184 9.36 9.25 -16.53
C ASN A 184 8.02 9.80 -17.06
N ARG A 185 7.30 10.56 -16.22
CA ARG A 185 5.97 11.14 -16.49
C ARG A 185 4.83 10.12 -16.69
N THR A 186 5.06 8.86 -16.33
CA THR A 186 4.06 7.80 -16.46
C THR A 186 3.78 7.17 -15.11
N TRP A 187 2.52 7.00 -14.76
CA TRP A 187 2.12 6.27 -13.56
C TRP A 187 2.29 4.77 -13.76
N MET A 188 3.12 4.18 -12.91
CA MET A 188 3.39 2.75 -12.87
C MET A 188 2.74 2.15 -11.62
N GLY A 189 2.16 0.96 -11.78
CA GLY A 189 1.74 0.13 -10.66
C GLY A 189 2.76 -0.97 -10.41
N PHE A 190 3.02 -1.25 -9.15
CA PHE A 190 3.94 -2.30 -8.69
C PHE A 190 3.21 -3.24 -7.75
N GLY A 191 3.52 -4.53 -7.83
CA GLY A 191 3.09 -5.48 -6.84
C GLY A 191 3.72 -5.20 -5.47
N SER A 192 3.14 -5.79 -4.44
CA SER A 192 3.60 -5.69 -3.06
C SER A 192 3.50 -7.06 -2.36
N PRO A 193 4.14 -7.29 -1.23
CA PRO A 193 4.02 -8.53 -0.48
C PRO A 193 2.63 -8.74 0.15
N TYR A 194 1.77 -7.73 0.12
CA TYR A 194 0.43 -7.77 0.69
C TYR A 194 -0.60 -8.19 -0.36
N ALA A 195 -1.16 -9.38 -0.20
CA ALA A 195 -2.07 -9.98 -1.19
C ALA A 195 -3.51 -10.16 -0.69
N GLY A 196 -3.78 -9.84 0.58
CA GLY A 196 -5.07 -10.08 1.18
C GLY A 196 -5.49 -11.56 1.10
N SER A 197 -6.77 -11.81 0.91
CA SER A 197 -7.32 -13.17 0.80
C SER A 197 -6.94 -13.90 -0.50
N SER A 198 -6.55 -13.18 -1.55
CA SER A 198 -6.22 -13.77 -2.85
C SER A 198 -4.93 -14.59 -2.83
N LYS A 199 -4.01 -14.27 -1.92
CA LYS A 199 -2.66 -14.85 -1.84
C LYS A 199 -1.89 -14.75 -3.18
N ILE A 200 -2.18 -13.72 -3.98
CA ILE A 200 -1.49 -13.45 -5.25
C ILE A 200 -0.65 -12.19 -5.08
N TRP A 201 0.65 -12.35 -5.22
CA TRP A 201 1.65 -11.29 -5.21
C TRP A 201 2.71 -11.57 -6.27
N LYS A 202 3.13 -10.54 -7.00
CA LYS A 202 4.22 -10.64 -7.97
C LYS A 202 5.13 -9.43 -7.87
N ASN A 203 6.43 -9.65 -7.93
CA ASN A 203 7.39 -8.56 -8.05
C ASN A 203 7.47 -8.12 -9.52
N ASP A 204 6.42 -7.49 -9.98
CA ASP A 204 6.28 -7.04 -11.37
C ASP A 204 5.59 -5.68 -11.40
N ASN A 205 5.63 -5.02 -12.56
CA ASN A 205 5.08 -3.69 -12.74
C ASN A 205 4.55 -3.49 -14.15
N VAL A 206 3.63 -2.55 -14.29
CA VAL A 206 3.11 -2.13 -15.58
C VAL A 206 2.55 -0.70 -15.51
N ARG A 207 2.57 0.01 -16.64
CA ARG A 207 1.90 1.32 -16.79
C ARG A 207 0.40 1.18 -16.49
N ILE A 208 -0.12 2.08 -15.66
CA ILE A 208 -1.55 2.10 -15.33
C ILE A 208 -2.34 2.75 -16.48
N LYS A 209 -3.35 2.02 -16.98
CA LYS A 209 -4.31 2.48 -17.98
C LYS A 209 -5.56 3.06 -17.33
N ALA A 210 -6.04 2.45 -16.22
CA ALA A 210 -7.26 2.86 -15.56
C ALA A 210 -7.32 2.44 -14.08
N ILE A 211 -8.05 3.24 -13.30
CA ILE A 211 -8.52 2.91 -11.95
C ILE A 211 -10.03 2.75 -12.02
N VAL A 212 -10.55 1.64 -11.49
CA VAL A 212 -11.98 1.28 -11.57
C VAL A 212 -12.55 1.11 -10.16
N ALA A 213 -13.41 2.04 -9.77
CA ALA A 213 -14.20 1.88 -8.54
C ALA A 213 -15.36 0.93 -8.78
N LEU A 214 -15.57 -0.02 -7.86
CA LEU A 214 -16.60 -1.03 -7.99
C LEU A 214 -17.84 -0.70 -7.16
N GLY A 215 -19.00 -0.86 -7.78
CA GLY A 215 -20.32 -0.92 -7.15
C GLY A 215 -20.97 -2.27 -7.40
N LYS A 216 -21.96 -2.62 -6.57
CA LYS A 216 -22.75 -3.85 -6.72
C LYS A 216 -24.11 -3.52 -7.33
N SER A 217 -24.41 -4.15 -8.45
CA SER A 217 -25.71 -4.08 -9.11
C SER A 217 -26.41 -5.43 -9.06
N VAL A 218 -27.73 -5.39 -9.02
CA VAL A 218 -28.60 -6.58 -9.15
C VAL A 218 -29.34 -6.64 -10.49
N SER A 219 -29.34 -5.53 -11.23
CA SER A 219 -30.13 -5.38 -12.45
C SER A 219 -29.28 -5.40 -13.72
N GLN A 220 -28.30 -4.53 -13.82
CA GLN A 220 -27.52 -4.33 -15.05
C GLN A 220 -26.08 -3.93 -14.76
N ASN A 221 -25.21 -4.10 -15.76
CA ASN A 221 -23.84 -3.61 -15.72
C ASN A 221 -23.79 -2.22 -16.35
N GLU A 222 -23.17 -1.28 -15.65
CA GLU A 222 -22.99 0.08 -16.12
C GLU A 222 -21.58 0.57 -15.80
N CYS A 223 -20.89 1.11 -16.79
CA CYS A 223 -19.56 1.69 -16.64
C CYS A 223 -19.61 3.18 -17.00
N LYS A 224 -19.16 4.04 -16.08
CA LYS A 224 -19.12 5.50 -16.27
C LYS A 224 -17.74 6.04 -15.97
N ARG A 225 -17.26 6.93 -16.83
CA ARG A 225 -16.04 7.70 -16.54
C ARG A 225 -16.30 8.72 -15.44
N LEU A 226 -15.41 8.77 -14.45
CA LEU A 226 -15.42 9.77 -13.39
C LEU A 226 -14.37 10.83 -13.69
N THR A 227 -14.69 12.09 -13.36
CA THR A 227 -13.78 13.23 -13.52
C THR A 227 -13.87 14.16 -12.31
N GLY A 228 -12.88 15.06 -12.17
CA GLY A 228 -12.86 16.09 -11.13
C GLY A 228 -12.96 15.50 -9.72
N GLY A 229 -13.79 16.12 -8.88
CA GLY A 229 -13.95 15.71 -7.48
C GLY A 229 -14.42 14.27 -7.27
N LYS A 230 -15.18 13.68 -8.23
CA LYS A 230 -15.62 12.27 -8.13
C LYS A 230 -14.45 11.30 -8.33
N ALA A 231 -13.57 11.57 -9.28
CA ALA A 231 -12.37 10.77 -9.50
C ALA A 231 -11.43 10.87 -8.30
N PHE A 232 -11.20 12.10 -7.81
CA PHE A 232 -10.42 12.34 -6.60
C PHE A 232 -10.95 11.56 -5.40
N SER A 233 -12.25 11.67 -5.11
CA SER A 233 -12.87 11.01 -3.93
C SER A 233 -12.74 9.49 -3.96
N VAL A 234 -12.84 8.87 -5.13
CA VAL A 234 -12.64 7.41 -5.28
C VAL A 234 -11.21 7.01 -4.94
N ILE A 235 -10.22 7.75 -5.45
CA ILE A 235 -8.82 7.44 -5.20
C ILE A 235 -8.49 7.71 -3.73
N TYR A 236 -8.95 8.84 -3.19
CA TYR A 236 -8.76 9.20 -1.78
C TYR A 236 -9.31 8.12 -0.84
N ALA A 237 -10.52 7.63 -1.08
CA ALA A 237 -11.15 6.59 -0.27
C ALA A 237 -10.42 5.23 -0.32
N GLY A 238 -9.70 4.94 -1.41
CA GLY A 238 -8.91 3.71 -1.55
C GLY A 238 -7.45 3.85 -1.12
N MET A 239 -6.99 5.06 -0.82
CA MET A 239 -5.59 5.31 -0.48
C MET A 239 -5.28 4.83 0.94
N ILE A 240 -4.17 4.13 1.12
CA ILE A 240 -3.67 3.79 2.45
C ILE A 240 -2.82 4.97 2.92
N MET A 241 -3.34 5.69 3.89
CA MET A 241 -2.74 6.93 4.35
C MET A 241 -3.09 7.21 5.81
N ASN A 242 -2.32 8.11 6.39
CA ASN A 242 -2.52 8.68 7.71
C ASN A 242 -3.11 10.10 7.56
N THR A 243 -4.23 10.40 8.22
CA THR A 243 -5.02 11.61 7.95
C THR A 243 -4.78 12.78 8.92
N TRP A 244 -3.99 12.61 9.96
CA TRP A 244 -3.84 13.63 11.01
C TRP A 244 -2.66 14.58 10.82
N ASN A 245 -1.60 14.15 10.14
CA ASN A 245 -0.40 14.97 9.93
C ASN A 245 -0.58 15.87 8.71
N SER A 246 -0.58 17.20 8.88
CA SER A 246 -0.86 18.18 7.82
C SER A 246 0.16 18.12 6.67
N GLU A 247 1.45 18.05 6.97
CA GLU A 247 2.50 17.98 5.95
C GLU A 247 2.39 16.70 5.12
N TYR A 248 2.15 15.56 5.76
CA TYR A 248 1.88 14.30 5.09
C TYR A 248 0.64 14.39 4.20
N MET A 249 -0.44 15.00 4.73
CA MET A 249 -1.70 15.17 4.01
C MET A 249 -1.58 16.10 2.82
N GLU A 250 -0.79 17.16 2.90
CA GLU A 250 -0.52 18.04 1.77
C GLU A 250 0.12 17.26 0.62
N LYS A 251 1.23 16.59 0.88
CA LYS A 251 1.97 15.80 -0.14
C LYS A 251 1.11 14.70 -0.76
N ILE A 252 0.41 13.89 0.06
CA ILE A 252 -0.41 12.79 -0.47
C ILE A 252 -1.62 13.30 -1.25
N THR A 253 -2.22 14.41 -0.83
CA THR A 253 -3.37 15.03 -1.53
C THR A 253 -2.95 15.53 -2.91
N GLU A 254 -1.77 16.13 -3.04
CA GLU A 254 -1.20 16.51 -4.35
C GLU A 254 -1.02 15.28 -5.25
N MET A 255 -0.46 14.20 -4.74
CA MET A 255 -0.30 12.97 -5.51
C MET A 255 -1.64 12.36 -5.93
N ILE A 256 -2.65 12.34 -5.05
CA ILE A 256 -4.00 11.88 -5.37
C ILE A 256 -4.62 12.74 -6.47
N ARG A 257 -4.45 14.05 -6.41
CA ARG A 257 -4.91 14.99 -7.45
C ARG A 257 -4.26 14.65 -8.80
N ASP A 258 -2.95 14.48 -8.83
CA ASP A 258 -2.22 14.16 -10.07
C ASP A 258 -2.66 12.81 -10.65
N ILE A 259 -2.81 11.78 -9.80
CA ILE A 259 -3.36 10.48 -10.21
C ILE A 259 -4.76 10.66 -10.82
N SER A 260 -5.64 11.45 -10.17
CA SER A 260 -7.03 11.62 -10.61
C SER A 260 -7.18 12.39 -11.94
N ILE A 261 -6.19 13.19 -12.29
CA ILE A 261 -6.14 13.95 -13.55
C ILE A 261 -5.49 13.11 -14.66
N GLU A 262 -4.42 12.40 -14.35
CA GLU A 262 -3.58 11.75 -15.37
C GLU A 262 -4.00 10.30 -15.67
N ILE A 263 -4.66 9.62 -14.73
CA ILE A 263 -5.16 8.25 -14.93
C ILE A 263 -6.68 8.30 -15.12
N PRO A 264 -7.23 7.70 -16.19
CA PRO A 264 -8.66 7.54 -16.35
C PRO A 264 -9.28 6.77 -15.19
N VAL A 265 -10.31 7.34 -14.56
CA VAL A 265 -11.05 6.73 -13.44
C VAL A 265 -12.45 6.36 -13.90
N PHE A 266 -12.90 5.15 -13.59
CA PHE A 266 -14.22 4.65 -13.92
C PHE A 266 -14.97 4.21 -12.66
N TYR A 267 -16.29 4.26 -12.73
CA TYR A 267 -17.17 3.58 -11.81
C TYR A 267 -17.89 2.46 -12.57
N LEU A 268 -17.66 1.23 -12.14
CA LEU A 268 -18.30 0.04 -12.67
C LEU A 268 -19.30 -0.50 -11.65
N ASN A 269 -20.58 -0.21 -11.89
CA ASN A 269 -21.68 -0.80 -11.12
C ASN A 269 -22.10 -2.10 -11.81
N CYS A 270 -21.81 -3.27 -11.21
CA CYS A 270 -21.89 -4.52 -11.95
C CYS A 270 -22.35 -5.72 -11.12
N LYS A 271 -22.79 -6.74 -11.84
CA LYS A 271 -22.98 -8.10 -11.35
C LYS A 271 -21.68 -8.92 -11.47
N VAL A 272 -21.67 -10.09 -10.87
CA VAL A 272 -20.54 -11.04 -10.95
C VAL A 272 -20.75 -11.95 -12.16
N GLU A 273 -20.47 -11.43 -13.35
CA GLU A 273 -20.72 -12.13 -14.62
C GLU A 273 -19.75 -11.64 -15.72
N LYS A 274 -19.71 -12.35 -16.86
CA LYS A 274 -18.85 -12.05 -18.01
C LYS A 274 -19.13 -10.67 -18.60
N GLU A 275 -20.40 -10.31 -18.67
CA GLU A 275 -20.88 -9.03 -19.22
C GLU A 275 -20.35 -7.81 -18.46
N ALA A 276 -19.98 -7.97 -17.18
CA ALA A 276 -19.29 -6.91 -16.43
C ALA A 276 -17.89 -6.62 -16.98
N VAL A 277 -17.17 -7.67 -17.44
CA VAL A 277 -15.87 -7.54 -18.07
C VAL A 277 -16.02 -6.87 -19.44
N GLU A 278 -17.00 -7.28 -20.24
CA GLU A 278 -17.30 -6.71 -21.56
C GLU A 278 -17.68 -5.23 -21.44
N CYS A 279 -18.54 -4.88 -20.50
CA CYS A 279 -18.96 -3.50 -20.23
C CYS A 279 -17.77 -2.58 -19.90
N LEU A 280 -16.82 -3.01 -19.05
CA LEU A 280 -15.63 -2.22 -18.76
C LEU A 280 -14.68 -2.18 -19.96
N LYS A 281 -14.52 -3.29 -20.70
CA LYS A 281 -13.65 -3.35 -21.88
C LYS A 281 -14.05 -2.34 -22.95
N GLU A 282 -15.35 -2.24 -23.26
CA GLU A 282 -15.89 -1.21 -24.17
C GLU A 282 -15.56 0.22 -23.72
N CYS A 283 -15.61 0.49 -22.41
CA CYS A 283 -15.24 1.79 -21.88
C CYS A 283 -13.74 2.08 -22.02
N LEU A 284 -12.88 1.06 -21.86
CA LEU A 284 -11.43 1.20 -22.00
C LEU A 284 -10.99 1.37 -23.46
N GLU A 285 -11.69 0.77 -24.40
CA GLU A 285 -11.45 0.91 -25.86
C GLU A 285 -11.76 2.33 -26.34
N LYS A 286 -12.78 2.99 -25.78
CA LYS A 286 -13.12 4.39 -26.08
C LYS A 286 -12.06 5.40 -25.63
N LEU A 287 -11.05 5.00 -24.83
CA LEU A 287 -9.91 5.86 -24.46
C LEU A 287 -8.83 5.93 -25.56
N GLU A 288 -8.85 4.98 -26.51
CA GLU A 288 -7.83 4.83 -27.55
C GLU A 288 -8.25 5.50 -28.88
N ASN A 289 -9.52 5.85 -28.98
CA ASN A 289 -10.11 6.61 -30.08
C ASN A 289 -10.27 8.09 -29.71
#